data_df349d37d820fc870ff92e4f4eaa1f0b
#
_entry.id   df349d37d820fc870ff92e4f4eaa1f0b
#
_cell.length_a   1.000
_cell.length_b   1.000
_cell.length_c   1.000
_cell.angle_alpha   90.00
_cell.angle_beta   90.00
_cell.angle_gamma   90.00
#
_symmetry.space_group_name_H-M   'P 1'
#
loop_
_entity.id
_entity.type
_entity.pdbx_description
1 polymer ?
#
loop_
_entity_poly.entity_id
_entity_poly.type
_entity_poly.pdbx_seq_one_letter_code
_entity_poly.pdbx_strand_id
1 'polypeptide(L)'
;MRVIAIIDYDAGNLRSVEKALTALGEKPVITSDSHEILSADKVILPGVGSFGDAMGRLHQYELVDVIRQVADQGTPFLGICLGLQLMFESSEESVGVEGLGLLRGTIKKIPDCPGPVSYTHL
;
A
#
# COMPACT_ATOMS: atom_id res chain seq x y z
N MET A 1 -14.76 13.75 13.98
CA MET A 1 -13.48 13.17 14.39
C MET A 1 -12.86 12.46 13.17
N ARG A 2 -11.64 12.81 12.82
CA ARG A 2 -10.98 12.22 11.65
C ARG A 2 -10.32 10.90 12.03
N VAL A 3 -10.58 9.87 11.26
CA VAL A 3 -9.99 8.54 11.46
C VAL A 3 -9.13 8.21 10.25
N ILE A 4 -7.90 7.82 10.51
CA ILE A 4 -6.99 7.34 9.48
C ILE A 4 -6.85 5.84 9.66
N ALA A 5 -7.27 5.06 8.66
CA ALA A 5 -7.12 3.62 8.68
C ALA A 5 -5.78 3.23 8.07
N ILE A 6 -5.02 2.42 8.79
CA ILE A 6 -3.80 1.80 8.28
C ILE A 6 -4.15 0.35 7.98
N ILE A 7 -4.06 -0.04 6.71
CA ILE A 7 -4.48 -1.38 6.30
C ILE A 7 -3.48 -2.43 6.81
N ASP A 8 -4.00 -3.37 7.58
CA ASP A 8 -3.24 -4.51 8.11
C ASP A 8 -3.53 -5.75 7.26
N TYR A 9 -2.53 -6.20 6.50
CA TYR A 9 -2.64 -7.41 5.69
C TYR A 9 -1.38 -8.28 5.83
N ASP A 10 -0.79 -8.25 7.03
CA ASP A 10 0.44 -8.96 7.38
C ASP A 10 1.67 -8.49 6.58
N ALA A 11 1.67 -7.24 6.14
CA ALA A 11 2.81 -6.68 5.41
C ALA A 11 2.98 -5.20 5.79
N GLY A 12 4.21 -4.80 5.97
CA GLY A 12 4.56 -3.43 6.25
C GLY A 12 4.91 -3.18 7.71
N ASN A 13 5.48 -2.00 7.94
CA ASN A 13 5.89 -1.57 9.26
C ASN A 13 4.79 -0.70 9.88
N LEU A 14 3.74 -1.37 10.35
CA LEU A 14 2.51 -0.72 10.82
C LEU A 14 2.76 0.19 12.02
N ARG A 15 3.59 -0.24 12.96
CA ARG A 15 3.83 0.51 14.19
C ARG A 15 4.58 1.82 13.94
N SER A 16 5.51 1.83 12.99
CA SER A 16 6.22 3.06 12.62
C SER A 16 5.26 4.09 12.03
N VAL A 17 4.34 3.65 11.17
CA VAL A 17 3.33 4.53 10.60
C VAL A 17 2.38 5.03 11.67
N GLU A 18 1.93 4.14 12.54
CA GLU A 18 1.05 4.50 13.66
C GLU A 18 1.69 5.56 14.57
N LYS A 19 2.96 5.36 14.93
CA LYS A 19 3.68 6.30 15.78
C LYS A 19 3.85 7.66 15.12
N ALA A 20 4.16 7.68 13.83
CA ALA A 20 4.32 8.93 13.09
C ALA A 20 3.02 9.73 13.07
N LEU A 21 1.90 9.08 12.81
CA LEU A 21 0.59 9.73 12.78
C LEU A 21 0.20 10.23 14.18
N THR A 22 0.44 9.43 15.20
CA THR A 22 0.15 9.83 16.59
C THR A 22 0.97 11.04 16.99
N ALA A 23 2.24 11.10 16.57
CA ALA A 23 3.10 12.25 16.82
C ALA A 23 2.59 13.52 16.14
N LEU A 24 1.88 13.39 15.03
CA LEU A 24 1.26 14.50 14.31
C LEU A 24 -0.11 14.90 14.87
N GLY A 25 -0.55 14.25 15.95
CA GLY A 25 -1.85 14.54 16.55
C GLY A 25 -3.02 13.84 15.90
N GLU A 26 -2.76 12.88 15.01
CA GLU A 26 -3.82 12.12 14.35
C GLU A 26 -4.22 10.88 15.16
N LYS A 27 -5.34 10.27 14.77
CA LYS A 27 -5.83 9.04 15.42
C LYS A 27 -5.82 7.89 14.42
N PRO A 28 -4.69 7.16 14.34
CA PRO A 28 -4.61 6.01 13.44
C PRO A 28 -5.31 4.80 14.01
N VAL A 29 -5.89 3.99 13.12
CA VAL A 29 -6.48 2.69 13.45
C VAL A 29 -5.85 1.65 12.53
N ILE A 30 -5.15 0.68 13.10
CA ILE A 30 -4.62 -0.44 12.35
C ILE A 30 -5.74 -1.46 12.23
N THR A 31 -6.15 -1.77 11.01
CA THR A 31 -7.32 -2.62 10.79
C THR A 31 -7.28 -3.37 9.48
N SER A 32 -7.90 -4.55 9.46
CA SER A 32 -8.21 -5.32 8.25
C SER A 32 -9.71 -5.40 8.03
N ASP A 33 -10.49 -4.74 8.85
CA ASP A 33 -11.96 -4.75 8.75
C ASP A 33 -12.42 -3.84 7.61
N SER A 34 -13.16 -4.40 6.67
CA SER A 34 -13.63 -3.67 5.49
C SER A 34 -14.51 -2.47 5.86
N HIS A 35 -15.35 -2.62 6.86
CA HIS A 35 -16.24 -1.54 7.28
C HIS A 35 -15.45 -0.35 7.85
N GLU A 36 -14.48 -0.63 8.70
CA GLU A 36 -13.61 0.42 9.25
C GLU A 36 -12.82 1.14 8.15
N ILE A 37 -12.31 0.38 7.19
CA ILE A 37 -11.54 0.96 6.07
C ILE A 37 -12.44 1.83 5.20
N LEU A 38 -13.62 1.34 4.86
CA LEU A 38 -14.55 2.08 4.00
C LEU A 38 -15.10 3.35 4.66
N SER A 39 -15.22 3.35 5.97
CA SER A 39 -15.74 4.49 6.71
C SER A 39 -14.67 5.46 7.20
N ALA A 40 -13.40 5.15 6.99
CA ALA A 40 -12.31 6.03 7.40
C ALA A 40 -12.27 7.31 6.55
N ASP A 41 -11.78 8.39 7.14
CA ASP A 41 -11.62 9.66 6.43
C ASP A 41 -10.43 9.63 5.48
N LYS A 42 -9.40 8.86 5.83
CA LYS A 42 -8.18 8.67 5.03
C LYS A 42 -7.69 7.25 5.22
N VAL A 43 -7.01 6.73 4.21
CA VAL A 43 -6.51 5.36 4.23
C VAL A 43 -5.04 5.33 3.84
N ILE A 44 -4.26 4.55 4.58
CA ILE A 44 -2.84 4.32 4.29
C ILE A 44 -2.63 2.84 3.99
N LEU A 45 -1.96 2.57 2.88
CA LEU A 45 -1.54 1.23 2.50
C LEU A 45 -0.02 1.12 2.62
N PRO A 46 0.49 0.57 3.72
CA PRO A 46 1.91 0.31 3.84
C PRO A 46 2.27 -1.00 3.13
N GLY A 47 3.54 -1.25 2.94
CA GLY A 47 3.98 -2.53 2.40
C GLY A 47 5.47 -2.67 2.36
N VAL A 48 5.95 -3.89 2.58
CA VAL A 48 7.34 -4.30 2.42
C VAL A 48 7.36 -5.70 1.80
N GLY A 49 8.47 -6.08 1.19
CA GLY A 49 8.62 -7.38 0.58
C GLY A 49 8.29 -7.39 -0.90
N SER A 50 7.78 -8.51 -1.41
CA SER A 50 7.53 -8.66 -2.83
C SER A 50 6.11 -8.28 -3.22
N PHE A 51 5.99 -7.76 -4.43
CA PHE A 51 4.70 -7.35 -5.01
C PHE A 51 3.71 -8.53 -5.05
N GLY A 52 4.15 -9.69 -5.53
CA GLY A 52 3.28 -10.86 -5.66
C GLY A 52 2.78 -11.37 -4.32
N ASP A 53 3.67 -11.46 -3.32
CA ASP A 53 3.29 -11.92 -1.99
C ASP A 53 2.30 -10.97 -1.34
N ALA A 54 2.54 -9.68 -1.47
CA ALA A 54 1.65 -8.66 -0.90
C ALA A 54 0.27 -8.70 -1.54
N MET A 55 0.20 -8.79 -2.88
CA MET A 55 -1.08 -8.92 -3.57
C MET A 55 -1.81 -10.20 -3.15
N GLY A 56 -1.07 -11.30 -2.98
CA GLY A 56 -1.66 -12.55 -2.48
C GLY A 56 -2.29 -12.39 -1.10
N ARG A 57 -1.64 -11.66 -0.21
CA ARG A 57 -2.18 -11.38 1.12
C ARG A 57 -3.42 -10.49 1.06
N LEU A 58 -3.41 -9.47 0.20
CA LEU A 58 -4.58 -8.62 0.02
C LEU A 58 -5.79 -9.42 -0.49
N HIS A 59 -5.57 -10.37 -1.39
CA HIS A 59 -6.63 -11.28 -1.83
C HIS A 59 -7.10 -12.19 -0.70
N GLN A 60 -6.17 -12.72 0.07
CA GLN A 60 -6.48 -13.60 1.19
C GLN A 60 -7.35 -12.90 2.25
N TYR A 61 -7.08 -11.62 2.50
CA TYR A 61 -7.86 -10.81 3.43
C TYR A 61 -9.11 -10.22 2.79
N GLU A 62 -9.34 -10.48 1.51
CA GLU A 62 -10.49 -9.95 0.77
C GLU A 62 -10.53 -8.42 0.76
N LEU A 63 -9.35 -7.80 0.64
CA LEU A 63 -9.23 -6.35 0.72
C LEU A 63 -9.08 -5.67 -0.63
N VAL A 64 -8.86 -6.41 -1.72
CA VAL A 64 -8.63 -5.80 -3.04
C VAL A 64 -9.82 -4.95 -3.47
N ASP A 65 -11.02 -5.51 -3.41
CA ASP A 65 -12.24 -4.77 -3.80
C ASP A 65 -12.54 -3.62 -2.84
N VAL A 66 -12.27 -3.83 -1.54
CA VAL A 66 -12.43 -2.79 -0.53
C VAL A 66 -11.55 -1.58 -0.84
N ILE A 67 -10.29 -1.82 -1.18
CA ILE A 67 -9.35 -0.75 -1.51
C ILE A 67 -9.78 -0.03 -2.78
N ARG A 68 -10.22 -0.75 -3.80
CA ARG A 68 -10.74 -0.15 -5.03
C ARG A 68 -11.95 0.72 -4.74
N GLN A 69 -12.83 0.26 -3.88
CA GLN A 69 -14.03 1.01 -3.50
C GLN A 69 -13.65 2.29 -2.74
N VAL A 70 -12.68 2.22 -1.83
CA VAL A 70 -12.15 3.39 -1.11
C VAL A 70 -11.66 4.44 -2.09
N ALA A 71 -10.90 4.03 -3.09
CA ALA A 71 -10.38 4.94 -4.10
C ALA A 71 -11.51 5.54 -4.95
N ASP A 72 -12.49 4.73 -5.35
CA ASP A 72 -13.62 5.17 -6.17
C ASP A 72 -14.48 6.19 -5.45
N GLN A 73 -14.64 6.07 -4.14
CA GLN A 73 -15.43 7.05 -3.37
C GLN A 73 -14.66 8.33 -3.06
N GLY A 74 -13.42 8.46 -3.54
CA GLY A 74 -12.63 9.69 -3.40
C GLY A 74 -11.94 9.87 -2.06
N THR A 75 -11.87 8.84 -1.23
CA THR A 75 -11.16 8.91 0.04
C THR A 75 -9.66 9.13 -0.22
N PRO A 76 -9.03 10.11 0.45
CA PRO A 76 -7.57 10.28 0.34
C PRO A 76 -6.85 8.99 0.70
N PHE A 77 -5.93 8.58 -0.17
CA PHE A 77 -5.26 7.29 -0.10
C PHE A 77 -3.76 7.46 -0.27
N LEU A 78 -2.97 6.96 0.66
CA LEU A 78 -1.52 7.04 0.63
C LEU A 78 -0.90 5.65 0.61
N GLY A 79 -0.16 5.34 -0.46
CA GLY A 79 0.65 4.12 -0.52
C GLY A 79 2.08 4.43 -0.09
N ILE A 80 2.64 3.62 0.79
CA ILE A 80 3.99 3.80 1.32
C ILE A 80 4.87 2.61 0.91
N CYS A 81 6.03 2.89 0.32
CA CYS A 81 6.99 1.89 -0.13
C CYS A 81 6.33 0.89 -1.07
N LEU A 82 6.36 -0.40 -0.77
CA LEU A 82 5.69 -1.41 -1.58
C LEU A 82 4.20 -1.11 -1.73
N GLY A 83 3.56 -0.51 -0.73
CA GLY A 83 2.17 -0.10 -0.82
C GLY A 83 1.90 0.82 -2.00
N LEU A 84 2.82 1.76 -2.29
CA LEU A 84 2.71 2.59 -3.48
C LEU A 84 2.80 1.74 -4.76
N GLN A 85 3.72 0.78 -4.80
CA GLN A 85 3.87 -0.10 -5.97
C GLN A 85 2.60 -0.91 -6.24
N LEU A 86 1.94 -1.38 -5.18
CA LEU A 86 0.72 -2.16 -5.30
C LEU A 86 -0.44 -1.39 -5.94
N MET A 87 -0.39 -0.06 -5.91
CA MET A 87 -1.43 0.78 -6.53
C MET A 87 -1.40 0.73 -8.05
N PHE A 88 -0.29 0.30 -8.65
CA PHE A 88 -0.14 0.19 -10.09
C PHE A 88 -0.77 -1.09 -10.63
N GLU A 89 -0.75 -1.26 -11.95
CA GLU A 89 -1.41 -2.39 -12.61
C GLU A 89 -0.63 -3.69 -12.49
N SER A 90 0.70 -3.62 -12.51
CA SER A 90 1.56 -4.80 -12.50
C SER A 90 2.99 -4.45 -12.11
N SER A 91 3.83 -5.47 -11.95
CA SER A 91 5.25 -5.30 -11.63
C SER A 91 6.08 -6.33 -12.38
N GLU A 92 7.22 -5.93 -12.90
CA GLU A 92 8.18 -6.84 -13.53
C GLU A 92 8.70 -7.90 -12.55
N GLU A 93 8.74 -7.56 -11.26
CA GLU A 93 9.17 -8.49 -10.21
C GLU A 93 8.26 -9.70 -10.10
N SER A 94 6.98 -9.52 -10.35
CA SER A 94 5.97 -10.56 -10.15
C SER A 94 5.12 -10.72 -11.41
N VAL A 95 5.69 -11.37 -12.41
CA VAL A 95 5.03 -11.58 -13.70
C VAL A 95 3.72 -12.34 -13.52
N GLY A 96 2.67 -11.86 -14.16
CA GLY A 96 1.35 -12.49 -14.13
C GLY A 96 0.50 -12.12 -12.91
N VAL A 97 1.02 -11.31 -11.99
CA VAL A 97 0.26 -10.85 -10.84
C VAL A 97 -0.28 -9.44 -11.12
N GLU A 98 -1.58 -9.27 -11.02
CA GLU A 98 -2.20 -7.96 -11.16
C GLU A 98 -2.11 -7.18 -9.86
N GLY A 99 -1.78 -5.88 -9.96
CA GLY A 99 -1.84 -4.95 -8.85
C GLY A 99 -3.26 -4.45 -8.60
N LEU A 100 -3.38 -3.43 -7.77
CA LEU A 100 -4.67 -2.83 -7.45
C LEU A 100 -5.27 -2.05 -8.61
N GLY A 101 -4.42 -1.57 -9.52
CA GLY A 101 -4.89 -0.85 -10.71
C GLY A 101 -5.48 0.53 -10.42
N LEU A 102 -5.11 1.13 -9.30
CA LEU A 102 -5.54 2.50 -8.98
C LEU A 102 -4.80 3.53 -9.81
N LEU A 103 -3.59 3.22 -10.19
CA LEU A 103 -2.73 4.04 -11.04
C LEU A 103 -2.33 3.22 -12.27
N ARG A 104 -2.24 3.88 -13.41
CA ARG A 104 -1.81 3.22 -14.65
C ARG A 104 -0.31 3.03 -14.67
N GLY A 105 0.13 1.89 -15.17
CA GLY A 105 1.52 1.63 -15.40
C GLY A 105 2.01 0.35 -14.73
N THR A 106 3.26 0.04 -15.03
CA THR A 106 3.94 -1.15 -14.52
C THR A 106 5.17 -0.72 -13.74
N ILE A 107 5.38 -1.32 -12.59
CA ILE A 107 6.58 -1.11 -11.79
C ILE A 107 7.74 -1.82 -12.48
N LYS A 108 8.81 -1.09 -12.75
CA LYS A 108 9.97 -1.60 -13.47
C LYS A 108 11.22 -1.43 -12.62
N LYS A 109 12.12 -2.40 -12.76
CA LYS A 109 13.45 -2.27 -12.17
C LYS A 109 14.20 -1.13 -12.86
N ILE A 110 14.88 -0.30 -12.09
CA ILE A 110 15.74 0.73 -12.63
C ILE A 110 16.89 0.03 -13.37
N PRO A 111 17.17 0.41 -14.64
CA PRO A 111 18.26 -0.22 -15.39
C PRO A 111 19.60 -0.04 -14.68
N ASP A 112 20.45 -1.08 -14.73
CA ASP A 112 21.80 -0.99 -14.21
C ASP A 112 22.59 0.02 -15.01
N CYS A 113 23.21 0.97 -14.31
CA CYS A 113 24.10 1.94 -14.94
C CYS A 113 25.53 1.41 -14.91
N PRO A 114 26.29 1.51 -16.04
CA PRO A 114 27.72 1.22 -15.98
C PRO A 114 28.39 2.25 -15.08
N GLY A 115 29.19 1.81 -14.13
CA GLY A 115 29.91 2.67 -13.21
C GLY A 115 29.73 2.27 -11.76
N PRO A 116 30.04 3.20 -10.83
CA PRO A 116 29.89 2.92 -9.40
C PRO A 116 28.47 2.49 -9.05
N VAL A 117 28.36 1.55 -8.13
CA VAL A 117 27.07 1.04 -7.69
C VAL A 117 26.26 2.16 -7.05
N SER A 118 25.03 2.31 -7.51
CA SER A 118 24.10 3.24 -6.88
C SER A 118 23.63 2.67 -5.55
N TYR A 119 23.65 3.51 -4.53
CA TYR A 119 23.16 3.14 -3.20
C TYR A 119 21.78 3.69 -2.91
N THR A 120 21.07 4.05 -3.94
CA THR A 120 19.71 4.56 -3.80
C THR A 120 18.70 3.44 -3.71
N HIS A 121 19.01 2.41 -2.94
CA HIS A 121 18.07 1.34 -2.68
C HIS A 121 17.26 1.72 -1.45
N LEU A 122 16.04 2.02 -1.67
CA LEU A 122 15.11 2.27 -0.59
C LEU A 122 14.25 1.04 -0.37
#